data_1ec0acd531e250b6f586fce62ee7c7fc
#
_entry.id   1ec0acd531e250b6f586fce62ee7c7fc
#
_cell.length_a   1.000
_cell.length_b   1.000
_cell.length_c   1.000
_cell.angle_alpha   90.00
_cell.angle_beta   90.00
_cell.angle_gamma   90.00
#
_symmetry.space_group_name_H-M   'P 1'
#
loop_
_entity.id
_entity.type
_entity.pdbx_description
1 polymer ?
#
loop_
_entity_poly.entity_id
_entity_poly.type
_entity_poly.pdbx_seq_one_letter_code
_entity_poly.pdbx_strand_id
1 'polypeptide(L)'
;MDAHRLRNLHRPDILRERLAHEGVPRTTLSFYRYVRLSEVEALRDVLYAEWEALGVLGRVYIAPEGINAQVSVPSAELEVFRAALDAREAFARVPWKIAVEDDGRSFLKLIVRVKKKIVADGLADDAFDVTNVGEHLDAATFNRKMEEGALVVDMRNNYECLIGHFDGAYLPKADTFRGAIEEVVDQLKDHKDREVLMYCTGGIRCEKASAYLKHQGFTKVAQLHGGIIDYARQLKAEGLKSKYLGQNFVFDERLTERITDDVVSTCMQCGSPCDRITNCHEATCNMLLVQCDACATKYADCCSPSCREIHLLPVEVQRAWRKGRSTRSTRTKAITDPEGLRRRIREEEELLALNGTLHPSVAGARGEGGPELTEVIHPTS
;
A
#
# COMPACT_ATOMS: atom_id res chain seq x y z
N MET A 1 -6.67 -1.59 32.67
CA MET A 1 -6.69 -0.40 31.80
C MET A 1 -7.89 -0.49 30.88
N ASP A 2 -8.65 0.58 30.77
CA ASP A 2 -9.92 0.60 30.03
C ASP A 2 -9.67 0.42 28.54
N ALA A 3 -10.23 -0.61 27.91
CA ALA A 3 -10.08 -0.91 26.47
C ALA A 3 -10.49 0.27 25.56
N HIS A 4 -11.21 1.25 26.09
CA HIS A 4 -11.57 2.49 25.41
C HIS A 4 -10.40 3.47 25.19
N ARG A 5 -9.31 3.39 25.96
CA ARG A 5 -8.15 4.29 25.87
C ARG A 5 -7.17 3.95 24.74
N LEU A 6 -7.28 2.77 24.13
CA LEU A 6 -6.35 2.29 23.10
C LEU A 6 -6.81 2.62 21.66
N ARG A 7 -7.58 3.68 21.48
CA ARG A 7 -8.08 4.12 20.17
C ARG A 7 -8.00 5.64 20.04
N ASN A 8 -7.36 6.10 18.97
CA ASN A 8 -7.50 7.49 18.56
C ASN A 8 -8.87 7.67 17.86
N LEU A 9 -9.73 8.51 18.45
CA LEU A 9 -11.09 8.77 17.96
C LEU A 9 -11.19 10.05 17.11
N HIS A 10 -10.07 10.78 16.94
CA HIS A 10 -10.10 12.02 16.17
C HIS A 10 -10.25 11.74 14.67
N ARG A 11 -10.90 12.69 13.99
CA ARG A 11 -11.08 12.64 12.53
C ARG A 11 -9.74 12.84 11.81
N PRO A 12 -9.57 12.25 10.60
CA PRO A 12 -8.32 12.37 9.84
C PRO A 12 -7.93 13.82 9.51
N ASP A 13 -8.89 14.69 9.22
CA ASP A 13 -8.66 16.11 8.95
C ASP A 13 -8.01 16.83 10.15
N ILE A 14 -8.56 16.65 11.36
CA ILE A 14 -8.00 17.20 12.60
C ILE A 14 -6.59 16.66 12.86
N LEU A 15 -6.37 15.36 12.59
CA LEU A 15 -5.06 14.76 12.80
C LEU A 15 -4.00 15.28 11.81
N ARG A 16 -4.39 15.55 10.55
CA ARG A 16 -3.49 16.17 9.57
C ARG A 16 -3.11 17.59 9.96
N GLU A 17 -4.09 18.38 10.41
CA GLU A 17 -3.83 19.74 10.92
C GLU A 17 -2.88 19.73 12.12
N ARG A 18 -3.10 18.85 13.08
CA ARG A 18 -2.21 18.70 14.24
C ARG A 18 -0.79 18.36 13.81
N LEU A 19 -0.64 17.33 12.97
CA LEU A 19 0.67 16.88 12.49
C LEU A 19 1.41 18.00 11.71
N ALA A 20 0.67 18.80 10.93
CA ALA A 20 1.23 19.95 10.22
C ALA A 20 1.68 21.07 11.15
N HIS A 21 0.98 21.28 12.28
CA HIS A 21 1.32 22.30 13.27
C HIS A 21 2.44 21.86 14.22
N GLU A 22 2.56 20.58 14.52
CA GLU A 22 3.59 20.06 15.43
C GLU A 22 5.01 20.31 14.91
N GLY A 23 5.23 20.24 13.60
CA GLY A 23 6.51 20.51 12.95
C GLY A 23 7.67 19.62 13.44
N VAL A 24 7.36 18.49 14.07
CA VAL A 24 8.34 17.57 14.65
C VAL A 24 8.95 16.73 13.54
N PRO A 25 10.29 16.75 13.33
CA PRO A 25 10.93 15.84 12.40
C PRO A 25 10.68 14.39 12.79
N ARG A 26 10.34 13.56 11.82
CA ARG A 26 9.98 12.16 12.04
C ARG A 26 10.75 11.26 11.08
N THR A 27 10.99 10.04 11.51
CA THR A 27 11.58 8.98 10.68
C THR A 27 10.56 7.88 10.46
N THR A 28 10.20 7.67 9.21
CA THR A 28 9.31 6.56 8.81
C THR A 28 10.13 5.32 8.57
N LEU A 29 9.75 4.24 9.23
CA LEU A 29 10.43 2.95 9.13
C LEU A 29 9.46 1.78 9.22
N SER A 30 9.91 0.63 8.73
CA SER A 30 9.19 -0.64 8.87
C SER A 30 10.12 -1.74 9.35
N PHE A 31 9.55 -2.68 10.08
CA PHE A 31 10.21 -3.91 10.47
C PHE A 31 9.21 -5.03 10.67
N TYR A 32 9.70 -6.24 10.57
CA TYR A 32 8.92 -7.44 10.92
C TYR A 32 9.84 -8.49 11.52
N ARG A 33 9.25 -9.38 12.28
CA ARG A 33 9.92 -10.60 12.74
C ARG A 33 8.90 -11.73 12.87
N TYR A 34 9.23 -12.85 12.27
CA TYR A 34 8.58 -14.12 12.57
C TYR A 34 9.23 -14.71 13.82
N VAL A 35 8.47 -14.78 14.90
CA VAL A 35 8.88 -15.30 16.20
C VAL A 35 7.63 -15.72 16.98
N ARG A 36 7.67 -16.83 17.70
CA ARG A 36 6.54 -17.25 18.52
C ARG A 36 6.33 -16.26 19.67
N LEU A 37 5.12 -15.70 19.73
CA LEU A 37 4.70 -14.79 20.77
C LEU A 37 3.55 -15.39 21.57
N SER A 38 3.64 -15.32 22.88
CA SER A 38 2.55 -15.58 23.83
C SER A 38 1.93 -14.26 24.29
N GLU A 39 0.76 -14.35 24.91
CA GLU A 39 0.07 -13.18 25.53
C GLU A 39 -0.02 -11.96 24.60
N VAL A 40 -0.36 -12.20 23.31
CA VAL A 40 -0.31 -11.16 22.26
C VAL A 40 -1.21 -9.94 22.56
N GLU A 41 -2.32 -10.13 23.30
CA GLU A 41 -3.19 -9.06 23.73
C GLU A 41 -2.52 -8.15 24.77
N ALA A 42 -1.88 -8.75 25.77
CA ALA A 42 -1.14 -8.02 26.79
C ALA A 42 0.05 -7.28 26.18
N LEU A 43 0.79 -7.96 25.30
CA LEU A 43 1.90 -7.34 24.55
C LEU A 43 1.43 -6.17 23.71
N ARG A 44 0.28 -6.28 23.02
CA ARG A 44 -0.34 -5.20 22.26
C ARG A 44 -0.59 -3.97 23.13
N ASP A 45 -1.13 -4.16 24.33
CA ASP A 45 -1.47 -3.08 25.23
C ASP A 45 -0.21 -2.36 25.75
N VAL A 46 0.82 -3.12 26.10
CA VAL A 46 2.12 -2.58 26.52
C VAL A 46 2.77 -1.78 25.39
N LEU A 47 2.88 -2.35 24.20
CA LEU A 47 3.48 -1.66 23.05
C LEU A 47 2.70 -0.41 22.65
N TYR A 48 1.35 -0.45 22.71
CA TYR A 48 0.55 0.72 22.43
C TYR A 48 0.87 1.86 23.39
N ALA A 49 0.86 1.59 24.71
CA ALA A 49 1.09 2.60 25.75
C ALA A 49 2.51 3.21 25.65
N GLU A 50 3.53 2.39 25.48
CA GLU A 50 4.92 2.85 25.34
C GLU A 50 5.12 3.70 24.09
N TRP A 51 4.62 3.24 22.95
CA TRP A 51 4.84 3.91 21.67
C TRP A 51 3.99 5.18 21.53
N GLU A 52 2.79 5.19 22.14
CA GLU A 52 2.00 6.41 22.24
C GLU A 52 2.73 7.47 23.07
N ALA A 53 3.35 7.08 24.19
CA ALA A 53 4.13 7.99 25.04
C ALA A 53 5.36 8.58 24.33
N LEU A 54 5.96 7.84 23.39
CA LEU A 54 7.04 8.31 22.51
C LEU A 54 6.54 9.10 21.29
N GLY A 55 5.23 9.32 21.16
CA GLY A 55 4.65 9.99 20.00
C GLY A 55 4.74 9.21 18.69
N VAL A 56 4.89 7.90 18.74
CA VAL A 56 4.94 7.03 17.55
C VAL A 56 3.58 6.99 16.87
N LEU A 57 3.57 7.15 15.56
CA LEU A 57 2.40 6.95 14.71
C LEU A 57 2.64 5.71 13.84
N GLY A 58 1.60 5.05 13.37
CA GLY A 58 1.80 3.91 12.50
C GLY A 58 0.74 2.83 12.60
N ARG A 59 1.02 1.74 11.89
CA ARG A 59 0.19 0.54 11.84
C ARG A 59 1.02 -0.68 12.21
N VAL A 60 0.59 -1.38 13.27
CA VAL A 60 1.29 -2.52 13.84
C VAL A 60 0.32 -3.70 13.94
N TYR A 61 0.74 -4.84 13.43
CA TYR A 61 0.05 -6.11 13.57
C TYR A 61 0.90 -7.06 14.40
N ILE A 62 0.29 -7.63 15.44
CA ILE A 62 0.88 -8.64 16.31
C ILE A 62 0.05 -9.92 16.17
N ALA A 63 0.71 -11.05 16.07
CA ALA A 63 0.08 -12.35 16.00
C ALA A 63 0.93 -13.38 16.77
N PRO A 64 0.43 -14.57 17.06
CA PRO A 64 1.26 -15.64 17.67
C PRO A 64 2.52 -15.99 16.85
N GLU A 65 2.52 -15.68 15.55
CA GLU A 65 3.66 -15.92 14.64
C GLU A 65 4.66 -14.73 14.58
N GLY A 66 4.38 -13.60 15.25
CA GLY A 66 5.32 -12.46 15.25
C GLY A 66 4.71 -11.08 15.21
N ILE A 67 5.51 -10.12 14.71
CA ILE A 67 5.16 -8.70 14.59
C ILE A 67 5.42 -8.19 13.17
N ASN A 68 4.56 -7.28 12.70
CA ASN A 68 4.73 -6.50 11.48
C ASN A 68 4.36 -5.03 11.78
N ALA A 69 5.33 -4.15 11.68
CA ALA A 69 5.20 -2.74 12.04
C ALA A 69 5.62 -1.83 10.88
N GLN A 70 4.82 -0.80 10.65
CA GLN A 70 5.11 0.34 9.78
C GLN A 70 4.82 1.57 10.63
N VAL A 71 5.84 2.33 10.97
CA VAL A 71 5.76 3.40 11.98
C VAL A 71 6.50 4.65 11.52
N SER A 72 6.05 5.79 12.05
CA SER A 72 6.71 7.08 11.97
C SER A 72 7.04 7.50 13.41
N VAL A 73 8.32 7.58 13.71
CA VAL A 73 8.85 7.87 15.04
C VAL A 73 9.41 9.29 15.04
N PRO A 74 9.12 10.15 16.05
CA PRO A 74 9.82 11.41 16.20
C PRO A 74 11.34 11.16 16.17
N SER A 75 12.08 11.91 15.33
CA SER A 75 13.52 11.62 15.11
C SER A 75 14.34 11.73 16.39
N ALA A 76 13.92 12.58 17.32
CA ALA A 76 14.55 12.70 18.65
C ALA A 76 14.36 11.46 19.54
N GLU A 77 13.29 10.69 19.31
CA GLU A 77 12.94 9.50 20.11
C GLU A 77 13.42 8.18 19.48
N LEU A 78 14.12 8.25 18.35
CA LEU A 78 14.48 7.06 17.57
C LEU A 78 15.35 6.08 18.35
N GLU A 79 16.33 6.58 19.10
CA GLU A 79 17.23 5.76 19.92
C GLU A 79 16.49 5.14 21.13
N VAL A 80 15.59 5.89 21.75
CA VAL A 80 14.74 5.38 22.85
C VAL A 80 13.82 4.28 22.34
N PHE A 81 13.20 4.50 21.17
CA PHE A 81 12.38 3.50 20.50
C PHE A 81 13.17 2.23 20.16
N ARG A 82 14.42 2.37 19.68
CA ARG A 82 15.32 1.25 19.40
C ARG A 82 15.63 0.47 20.66
N ALA A 83 16.05 1.16 21.72
CA ALA A 83 16.37 0.54 23.00
C ALA A 83 15.17 -0.22 23.59
N ALA A 84 13.96 0.35 23.49
CA ALA A 84 12.73 -0.30 23.96
C ALA A 84 12.41 -1.59 23.18
N LEU A 85 12.68 -1.63 21.88
CA LEU A 85 12.55 -2.85 21.06
C LEU A 85 13.62 -3.88 21.46
N ASP A 86 14.88 -3.46 21.56
CA ASP A 86 16.02 -4.34 21.82
C ASP A 86 15.98 -4.93 23.25
N ALA A 87 15.32 -4.27 24.20
CA ALA A 87 15.07 -4.80 25.54
C ALA A 87 14.17 -6.03 25.57
N ARG A 88 13.45 -6.31 24.47
CA ARG A 88 12.61 -7.50 24.33
C ARG A 88 13.35 -8.53 23.48
N GLU A 89 13.66 -9.68 24.06
CA GLU A 89 14.37 -10.77 23.37
C GLU A 89 13.72 -11.09 22.01
N ALA A 90 12.39 -11.17 21.95
CA ALA A 90 11.65 -11.45 20.72
C ALA A 90 11.89 -10.39 19.62
N PHE A 91 12.26 -9.17 19.95
CA PHE A 91 12.43 -8.07 18.98
C PHE A 91 13.86 -7.52 18.94
N ALA A 92 14.76 -8.04 19.76
CA ALA A 92 16.14 -7.57 19.84
C ALA A 92 16.83 -7.59 18.48
N ARG A 93 17.45 -6.46 18.11
CA ARG A 93 18.17 -6.28 16.85
C ARG A 93 17.35 -6.57 15.59
N VAL A 94 16.02 -6.38 15.64
CA VAL A 94 15.18 -6.51 14.45
C VAL A 94 15.67 -5.51 13.37
N PRO A 95 15.89 -5.97 12.12
CA PRO A 95 16.32 -5.08 11.05
C PRO A 95 15.23 -4.04 10.72
N TRP A 96 15.63 -2.77 10.66
CA TRP A 96 14.77 -1.68 10.23
C TRP A 96 14.95 -1.37 8.75
N LYS A 97 13.86 -1.06 8.08
CA LYS A 97 13.83 -0.53 6.72
C LYS A 97 13.32 0.90 6.81
N ILE A 98 14.23 1.86 6.67
CA ILE A 98 13.87 3.29 6.69
C ILE A 98 13.32 3.64 5.31
N ALA A 99 12.27 4.44 5.27
CA ALA A 99 11.64 4.91 4.04
C ALA A 99 12.64 5.51 3.05
N VAL A 100 12.40 5.33 1.77
CA VAL A 100 13.22 5.90 0.68
C VAL A 100 13.01 7.42 0.62
N GLU A 101 11.76 7.84 0.73
CA GLU A 101 11.32 9.22 0.82
C GLU A 101 10.52 9.42 2.11
N ASP A 102 10.76 10.49 2.85
CA ASP A 102 10.06 10.76 4.12
C ASP A 102 9.75 12.26 4.26
N ASP A 103 8.46 12.57 4.25
CA ASP A 103 7.94 13.93 4.48
C ASP A 103 7.40 14.13 5.90
N GLY A 104 7.59 13.14 6.78
CA GLY A 104 7.07 13.12 8.14
C GLY A 104 5.56 12.93 8.28
N ARG A 105 4.83 12.70 7.18
CA ARG A 105 3.36 12.63 7.14
C ARG A 105 2.80 11.23 6.87
N SER A 106 3.63 10.21 6.94
CA SER A 106 3.29 8.83 6.57
C SER A 106 2.09 8.27 7.35
N PHE A 107 1.91 8.67 8.61
CA PHE A 107 0.83 8.16 9.46
C PHE A 107 0.20 9.28 10.30
N LEU A 108 -1.12 9.18 10.53
CA LEU A 108 -1.90 10.15 11.30
C LEU A 108 -2.15 9.73 12.75
N LYS A 109 -2.01 8.44 13.05
CA LYS A 109 -2.29 7.86 14.37
C LYS A 109 -1.59 6.55 14.57
N LEU A 110 -1.39 6.15 15.83
CA LEU A 110 -0.93 4.80 16.17
C LEU A 110 -2.11 3.83 16.17
N ILE A 111 -1.92 2.69 15.50
CA ILE A 111 -2.85 1.56 15.47
C ILE A 111 -2.06 0.29 15.76
N VAL A 112 -2.29 -0.34 16.90
CA VAL A 112 -1.74 -1.67 17.22
C VAL A 112 -2.88 -2.67 17.30
N ARG A 113 -2.82 -3.73 16.50
CA ARG A 113 -3.89 -4.74 16.41
C ARG A 113 -3.36 -6.16 16.53
N VAL A 114 -4.02 -6.95 17.34
CA VAL A 114 -3.84 -8.40 17.32
C VAL A 114 -4.54 -8.98 16.09
N LYS A 115 -3.87 -9.86 15.41
CA LYS A 115 -4.30 -10.58 14.21
C LYS A 115 -4.05 -12.08 14.37
N LYS A 116 -4.71 -12.90 13.56
CA LYS A 116 -4.40 -14.34 13.50
C LYS A 116 -2.99 -14.56 12.90
N LYS A 117 -2.63 -13.77 11.88
CA LYS A 117 -1.34 -13.78 11.18
C LYS A 117 -0.85 -12.37 10.92
N ILE A 118 0.45 -12.16 10.90
CA ILE A 118 1.04 -10.85 10.54
C ILE A 118 1.00 -10.56 9.04
N VAL A 119 0.86 -11.61 8.22
CA VAL A 119 0.56 -11.55 6.78
C VAL A 119 -0.53 -12.59 6.48
N ALA A 120 -1.61 -12.16 5.84
CA ALA A 120 -2.74 -13.02 5.49
C ALA A 120 -2.42 -13.85 4.22
N ASP A 121 -1.84 -15.03 4.39
CA ASP A 121 -1.47 -15.95 3.32
C ASP A 121 -2.57 -16.96 2.96
N GLY A 122 -3.55 -17.15 3.85
CA GLY A 122 -4.64 -18.12 3.66
C GLY A 122 -4.24 -19.59 3.80
N LEU A 123 -2.97 -19.89 4.11
CA LEU A 123 -2.46 -21.24 4.29
C LEU A 123 -2.74 -21.71 5.72
N ALA A 124 -2.80 -23.03 5.94
CA ALA A 124 -2.89 -23.58 7.29
C ALA A 124 -1.58 -23.33 8.06
N ASP A 125 -1.67 -23.15 9.39
CA ASP A 125 -0.52 -22.73 10.20
C ASP A 125 0.60 -23.79 10.23
N ASP A 126 0.27 -25.06 10.11
CA ASP A 126 1.21 -26.18 10.13
C ASP A 126 1.41 -26.83 8.75
N ALA A 127 1.00 -26.17 7.66
CA ALA A 127 1.07 -26.73 6.32
C ALA A 127 2.51 -26.93 5.83
N PHE A 128 3.45 -26.11 6.29
CA PHE A 128 4.85 -26.14 5.87
C PHE A 128 5.74 -25.43 6.91
N ASP A 129 7.04 -25.71 6.84
CA ASP A 129 8.04 -25.03 7.67
C ASP A 129 8.30 -23.61 7.15
N VAL A 130 7.72 -22.61 7.82
CA VAL A 130 7.87 -21.18 7.50
C VAL A 130 9.31 -20.64 7.73
N THR A 131 10.17 -21.41 8.39
CA THR A 131 11.57 -21.03 8.63
C THR A 131 12.50 -21.46 7.49
N ASN A 132 12.07 -22.41 6.64
CA ASN A 132 12.82 -22.88 5.49
C ASN A 132 12.67 -21.91 4.29
N VAL A 133 13.06 -20.66 4.50
CA VAL A 133 12.94 -19.57 3.53
C VAL A 133 13.93 -19.70 2.36
N GLY A 134 13.70 -18.93 1.29
CA GLY A 134 14.64 -18.77 0.19
C GLY A 134 15.90 -18.00 0.61
N GLU A 135 16.96 -18.12 -0.18
CA GLU A 135 18.20 -17.35 0.01
C GLU A 135 17.93 -15.85 -0.04
N HIS A 136 18.45 -15.08 0.92
CA HIS A 136 18.36 -13.62 0.91
C HIS A 136 19.50 -13.03 0.07
N LEU A 137 19.15 -12.24 -0.95
CA LEU A 137 20.09 -11.62 -1.88
C LEU A 137 20.12 -10.11 -1.68
N ASP A 138 21.31 -9.53 -1.73
CA ASP A 138 21.49 -8.08 -1.86
C ASP A 138 21.11 -7.60 -3.28
N ALA A 139 21.09 -6.27 -3.47
CA ALA A 139 20.70 -5.67 -4.75
C ALA A 139 21.64 -6.05 -5.90
N ALA A 140 22.95 -6.09 -5.66
CA ALA A 140 23.94 -6.43 -6.68
C ALA A 140 23.79 -7.88 -7.16
N THR A 141 23.66 -8.81 -6.22
CA THR A 141 23.46 -10.23 -6.52
C THR A 141 22.12 -10.49 -7.17
N PHE A 142 21.04 -9.81 -6.73
CA PHE A 142 19.73 -9.92 -7.33
C PHE A 142 19.76 -9.45 -8.79
N ASN A 143 20.36 -8.28 -9.08
CA ASN A 143 20.51 -7.76 -10.43
C ASN A 143 21.30 -8.72 -11.34
N ARG A 144 22.41 -9.27 -10.86
CA ARG A 144 23.25 -10.23 -11.61
C ARG A 144 22.46 -11.50 -11.95
N LYS A 145 21.75 -12.07 -10.98
CA LYS A 145 20.92 -13.27 -11.23
C LYS A 145 19.77 -13.01 -12.21
N MET A 146 19.20 -11.80 -12.24
CA MET A 146 18.26 -11.38 -13.28
C MET A 146 18.92 -11.41 -14.66
N GLU A 147 20.15 -10.90 -14.79
CA GLU A 147 20.91 -10.92 -16.05
C GLU A 147 21.27 -12.32 -16.50
N GLU A 148 21.46 -13.24 -15.58
CA GLU A 148 21.69 -14.67 -15.82
C GLU A 148 20.40 -15.41 -16.24
N GLY A 149 19.24 -14.75 -16.27
CA GLY A 149 17.97 -15.30 -16.74
C GLY A 149 17.15 -16.03 -15.68
N ALA A 150 17.33 -15.70 -14.41
CA ALA A 150 16.45 -16.17 -13.35
C ALA A 150 15.01 -15.66 -13.56
N LEU A 151 14.03 -16.44 -13.09
CA LEU A 151 12.62 -16.05 -13.08
C LEU A 151 12.36 -15.05 -11.96
N VAL A 152 11.92 -13.86 -12.28
CA VAL A 152 11.61 -12.82 -11.27
C VAL A 152 10.11 -12.79 -11.03
N VAL A 153 9.71 -12.79 -9.75
CA VAL A 153 8.29 -12.84 -9.34
C VAL A 153 7.98 -11.75 -8.34
N ASP A 154 6.98 -10.94 -8.64
CA ASP A 154 6.43 -9.97 -7.71
C ASP A 154 5.42 -10.62 -6.77
N MET A 155 5.66 -10.58 -5.47
CA MET A 155 4.75 -11.14 -4.46
C MET A 155 3.82 -10.07 -3.85
N ARG A 156 3.67 -8.95 -4.52
CA ARG A 156 2.72 -7.90 -4.14
C ARG A 156 1.34 -8.16 -4.74
N ASN A 157 0.36 -7.38 -4.29
CA ASN A 157 -0.96 -7.37 -4.91
C ASN A 157 -0.87 -6.69 -6.28
N ASN A 158 -1.74 -7.04 -7.21
CA ASN A 158 -1.67 -6.55 -8.59
C ASN A 158 -1.63 -5.02 -8.70
N TYR A 159 -2.41 -4.31 -7.87
CA TYR A 159 -2.46 -2.84 -7.90
C TYR A 159 -1.15 -2.17 -7.45
N GLU A 160 -0.32 -2.85 -6.66
CA GLU A 160 1.02 -2.37 -6.27
C GLU A 160 1.99 -2.42 -7.45
N CYS A 161 1.81 -3.40 -8.35
CA CYS A 161 2.65 -3.60 -9.52
C CYS A 161 2.38 -2.59 -10.65
N LEU A 162 1.19 -1.94 -10.64
CA LEU A 162 0.77 -1.04 -11.71
C LEU A 162 1.69 0.16 -11.90
N ILE A 163 2.29 0.67 -10.83
CA ILE A 163 3.09 1.90 -10.84
C ILE A 163 4.59 1.65 -10.78
N GLY A 164 5.00 0.40 -10.66
CA GLY A 164 6.41 0.01 -10.70
C GLY A 164 6.61 -1.46 -10.40
N HIS A 165 7.61 -2.06 -11.05
CA HIS A 165 7.99 -3.45 -10.92
C HIS A 165 9.40 -3.67 -11.48
N PHE A 166 10.02 -4.82 -11.20
CA PHE A 166 11.26 -5.18 -11.87
C PHE A 166 11.00 -5.53 -13.34
N ASP A 167 11.90 -5.11 -14.20
CA ASP A 167 11.83 -5.39 -15.65
C ASP A 167 11.78 -6.90 -15.91
N GLY A 168 10.82 -7.33 -16.74
CA GLY A 168 10.61 -8.75 -17.06
C GLY A 168 10.05 -9.61 -15.92
N ALA A 169 9.64 -9.04 -14.79
CA ALA A 169 9.05 -9.79 -13.68
C ALA A 169 7.67 -10.36 -14.04
N TYR A 170 7.38 -11.56 -13.55
CA TYR A 170 6.02 -12.08 -13.51
C TYR A 170 5.21 -11.30 -12.47
N LEU A 171 4.11 -10.70 -12.92
CA LEU A 171 3.21 -9.89 -12.11
C LEU A 171 1.88 -10.66 -11.90
N PRO A 172 1.61 -11.20 -10.71
CA PRO A 172 0.36 -11.88 -10.42
C PRO A 172 -0.85 -10.97 -10.63
N LYS A 173 -1.93 -11.52 -11.18
CA LYS A 173 -3.21 -10.81 -11.39
C LYS A 173 -4.07 -10.77 -10.13
N ALA A 174 -3.72 -11.55 -9.12
CA ALA A 174 -4.46 -11.67 -7.88
C ALA A 174 -4.45 -10.36 -7.08
N ASP A 175 -5.61 -9.98 -6.53
CA ASP A 175 -5.78 -8.80 -5.67
C ASP A 175 -5.27 -9.00 -4.24
N THR A 176 -4.88 -10.22 -3.89
CA THR A 176 -4.45 -10.58 -2.53
C THR A 176 -3.21 -11.44 -2.56
N PHE A 177 -2.38 -11.33 -1.53
CA PHE A 177 -1.18 -12.16 -1.37
C PHE A 177 -1.50 -13.67 -1.37
N ARG A 178 -2.63 -14.08 -0.78
CA ARG A 178 -3.10 -15.47 -0.85
C ARG A 178 -3.26 -15.94 -2.29
N GLY A 179 -4.03 -15.20 -3.09
CA GLY A 179 -4.25 -15.56 -4.49
C GLY A 179 -2.95 -15.51 -5.30
N ALA A 180 -2.05 -14.55 -5.00
CA ALA A 180 -0.76 -14.45 -5.67
C ALA A 180 0.12 -15.68 -5.42
N ILE A 181 0.16 -16.25 -4.19
CA ILE A 181 0.90 -17.47 -3.91
C ILE A 181 0.38 -18.64 -4.75
N GLU A 182 -0.95 -18.85 -4.75
CA GLU A 182 -1.61 -19.92 -5.49
C GLU A 182 -1.34 -19.80 -7.00
N GLU A 183 -1.49 -18.58 -7.54
CA GLU A 183 -1.24 -18.28 -8.96
C GLU A 183 0.22 -18.53 -9.36
N VAL A 184 1.19 -18.07 -8.55
CA VAL A 184 2.62 -18.23 -8.82
C VAL A 184 3.02 -19.70 -8.84
N VAL A 185 2.53 -20.51 -7.90
CA VAL A 185 2.80 -21.94 -7.87
C VAL A 185 2.27 -22.63 -9.12
N ASP A 186 1.05 -22.31 -9.56
CA ASP A 186 0.48 -22.90 -10.78
C ASP A 186 1.23 -22.46 -12.04
N GLN A 187 1.56 -21.17 -12.16
CA GLN A 187 2.28 -20.63 -13.32
C GLN A 187 3.70 -21.18 -13.45
N LEU A 188 4.38 -21.47 -12.35
CA LEU A 188 5.76 -21.94 -12.34
C LEU A 188 5.91 -23.45 -12.14
N LYS A 189 4.83 -24.22 -12.11
CA LYS A 189 4.84 -25.68 -11.81
C LYS A 189 5.79 -26.50 -12.68
N ASP A 190 6.01 -26.08 -13.94
CA ASP A 190 6.89 -26.76 -14.90
C ASP A 190 8.34 -26.22 -14.86
N HIS A 191 8.65 -25.31 -13.92
CA HIS A 191 9.94 -24.62 -13.79
C HIS A 191 10.57 -24.78 -12.40
N LYS A 192 10.27 -25.86 -11.68
CA LYS A 192 10.70 -26.07 -10.29
C LYS A 192 12.22 -26.21 -10.09
N ASP A 193 12.96 -26.53 -11.14
CA ASP A 193 14.41 -26.63 -11.19
C ASP A 193 15.10 -25.30 -11.59
N ARG A 194 14.34 -24.33 -12.12
CA ARG A 194 14.86 -23.00 -12.46
C ARG A 194 15.04 -22.14 -11.21
N GLU A 195 15.95 -21.18 -11.31
CA GLU A 195 16.12 -20.18 -10.28
C GLU A 195 14.96 -19.18 -10.27
N VAL A 196 14.33 -19.02 -9.10
CA VAL A 196 13.20 -18.11 -8.86
C VAL A 196 13.62 -17.04 -7.87
N LEU A 197 13.56 -15.78 -8.30
CA LEU A 197 13.85 -14.60 -7.50
C LEU A 197 12.53 -13.93 -7.10
N MET A 198 12.30 -13.77 -5.82
CA MET A 198 11.06 -13.19 -5.30
C MET A 198 11.32 -11.84 -4.66
N TYR A 199 10.38 -10.92 -4.80
CA TYR A 199 10.43 -9.63 -4.13
C TYR A 199 9.04 -9.16 -3.69
N CYS A 200 9.03 -8.25 -2.72
CA CYS A 200 7.86 -7.45 -2.35
C CYS A 200 8.33 -6.10 -1.79
N THR A 201 7.44 -5.28 -1.24
CA THR A 201 7.78 -3.95 -0.73
C THR A 201 8.90 -3.98 0.33
N GLY A 202 8.77 -4.82 1.38
CA GLY A 202 9.72 -4.85 2.52
C GLY A 202 10.21 -6.25 2.91
N GLY A 203 9.97 -7.28 2.09
CA GLY A 203 10.46 -8.66 2.31
C GLY A 203 9.48 -9.59 3.04
N ILE A 204 8.58 -9.10 3.88
CA ILE A 204 7.74 -9.94 4.77
C ILE A 204 6.90 -10.99 4.03
N ARG A 205 6.35 -10.68 2.85
CA ARG A 205 5.56 -11.63 2.04
C ARG A 205 6.45 -12.70 1.46
N CYS A 206 7.68 -12.33 1.06
CA CYS A 206 8.63 -13.25 0.45
C CYS A 206 9.12 -14.32 1.44
N GLU A 207 9.22 -14.02 2.74
CA GLU A 207 9.56 -15.05 3.75
C GLU A 207 8.60 -16.24 3.65
N LYS A 208 7.30 -15.97 3.69
CA LYS A 208 6.29 -17.05 3.58
C LYS A 208 6.22 -17.66 2.19
N ALA A 209 6.24 -16.83 1.15
CA ALA A 209 6.11 -17.31 -0.22
C ALA A 209 7.29 -18.19 -0.63
N SER A 210 8.54 -17.81 -0.30
CA SER A 210 9.73 -18.61 -0.63
C SER A 210 9.74 -19.95 0.11
N ALA A 211 9.37 -19.96 1.40
CA ALA A 211 9.24 -21.20 2.16
C ALA A 211 8.15 -22.12 1.57
N TYR A 212 7.03 -21.53 1.14
CA TYR A 212 5.95 -22.31 0.51
C TYR A 212 6.36 -22.85 -0.86
N LEU A 213 7.05 -22.06 -1.71
CA LEU A 213 7.56 -22.58 -2.99
C LEU A 213 8.53 -23.74 -2.77
N LYS A 214 9.44 -23.66 -1.80
CA LYS A 214 10.33 -24.77 -1.44
C LYS A 214 9.54 -26.01 -0.99
N HIS A 215 8.49 -25.83 -0.20
CA HIS A 215 7.59 -26.91 0.18
C HIS A 215 6.89 -27.54 -1.05
N GLN A 216 6.55 -26.74 -2.06
CA GLN A 216 5.99 -27.21 -3.32
C GLN A 216 7.03 -27.84 -4.27
N GLY A 217 8.28 -28.00 -3.82
CA GLY A 217 9.34 -28.69 -4.54
C GLY A 217 10.18 -27.80 -5.48
N PHE A 218 10.10 -26.49 -5.36
CA PHE A 218 11.06 -25.60 -6.03
C PHE A 218 12.42 -25.69 -5.35
N THR A 219 13.47 -25.95 -6.13
CA THR A 219 14.81 -26.27 -5.59
C THR A 219 15.73 -25.05 -5.44
N LYS A 220 15.50 -23.99 -6.21
CA LYS A 220 16.34 -22.79 -6.28
C LYS A 220 15.48 -21.56 -6.09
N VAL A 221 15.18 -21.22 -4.82
CA VAL A 221 14.35 -20.05 -4.47
C VAL A 221 15.18 -19.06 -3.70
N ALA A 222 15.22 -17.83 -4.18
CA ALA A 222 15.85 -16.70 -3.53
C ALA A 222 14.88 -15.51 -3.40
N GLN A 223 15.19 -14.59 -2.51
CA GLN A 223 14.37 -13.41 -2.27
C GLN A 223 15.23 -12.17 -2.06
N LEU A 224 14.72 -11.02 -2.48
CA LEU A 224 15.36 -9.73 -2.30
C LEU A 224 15.35 -9.34 -0.81
N HIS A 225 16.54 -9.27 -0.21
CA HIS A 225 16.69 -8.90 1.20
C HIS A 225 16.13 -7.50 1.43
N GLY A 226 15.23 -7.37 2.42
CA GLY A 226 14.60 -6.09 2.76
C GLY A 226 13.63 -5.53 1.71
N GLY A 227 13.42 -6.24 0.59
CA GLY A 227 12.50 -5.87 -0.48
C GLY A 227 12.93 -4.63 -1.27
N ILE A 228 11.97 -4.02 -1.98
CA ILE A 228 12.21 -2.84 -2.84
C ILE A 228 12.79 -1.67 -2.03
N ILE A 229 12.38 -1.49 -0.77
CA ILE A 229 12.86 -0.40 0.08
C ILE A 229 14.38 -0.49 0.29
N ASP A 230 14.88 -1.65 0.72
CA ASP A 230 16.32 -1.83 0.92
C ASP A 230 17.08 -1.88 -0.41
N TYR A 231 16.48 -2.43 -1.47
CA TYR A 231 17.03 -2.39 -2.83
C TYR A 231 17.33 -0.94 -3.26
N ALA A 232 16.35 -0.04 -3.16
CA ALA A 232 16.55 1.36 -3.53
C ALA A 232 17.66 2.05 -2.71
N ARG A 233 17.79 1.70 -1.44
CA ARG A 233 18.85 2.22 -0.58
C ARG A 233 20.23 1.71 -0.97
N GLN A 234 20.36 0.42 -1.28
CA GLN A 234 21.60 -0.20 -1.75
C GLN A 234 22.02 0.41 -3.10
N LEU A 235 21.06 0.58 -4.05
CA LEU A 235 21.34 1.25 -5.32
C LEU A 235 21.98 2.62 -5.11
N LYS A 236 21.40 3.43 -4.20
CA LYS A 236 21.93 4.77 -3.89
C LYS A 236 23.29 4.73 -3.21
N ALA A 237 23.49 3.79 -2.27
CA ALA A 237 24.73 3.66 -1.52
C ALA A 237 25.90 3.14 -2.37
N GLU A 238 25.63 2.23 -3.30
CA GLU A 238 26.63 1.52 -4.10
C GLU A 238 26.75 2.03 -5.54
N GLY A 239 25.88 2.99 -5.94
CA GLY A 239 25.87 3.51 -7.32
C GLY A 239 25.42 2.50 -8.37
N LEU A 240 24.59 1.52 -7.99
CA LEU A 240 24.11 0.47 -8.89
C LEU A 240 22.99 0.99 -9.80
N LYS A 241 22.94 0.47 -11.02
CA LYS A 241 21.82 0.73 -11.94
C LYS A 241 20.58 -0.06 -11.50
N SER A 242 19.44 0.62 -11.44
CA SER A 242 18.17 -0.02 -11.15
C SER A 242 17.71 -0.95 -12.27
N LYS A 243 17.20 -2.10 -11.88
CA LYS A 243 16.37 -2.98 -12.73
C LYS A 243 14.88 -2.88 -12.36
N TYR A 244 14.58 -2.13 -11.31
CA TYR A 244 13.22 -1.77 -10.95
C TYR A 244 12.82 -0.51 -11.72
N LEU A 245 11.59 -0.48 -12.24
CA LEU A 245 11.02 0.61 -13.02
C LEU A 245 9.89 1.26 -12.25
N GLY A 246 9.89 2.58 -12.14
CA GLY A 246 8.78 3.38 -11.59
C GLY A 246 8.80 3.54 -10.07
N GLN A 247 7.61 3.47 -9.46
CA GLN A 247 7.38 3.76 -8.04
C GLN A 247 7.07 2.49 -7.24
N ASN A 248 7.50 2.49 -5.98
CA ASN A 248 7.10 1.47 -5.01
C ASN A 248 5.83 1.91 -4.27
N PHE A 249 4.80 1.07 -4.26
CA PHE A 249 3.59 1.30 -3.46
C PHE A 249 3.88 1.08 -1.98
N VAL A 250 3.50 2.05 -1.14
CA VAL A 250 3.61 1.97 0.32
C VAL A 250 2.23 2.09 0.97
N PHE A 251 2.06 1.45 2.14
CA PHE A 251 0.77 1.35 2.82
C PHE A 251 0.58 2.46 3.87
N ASP A 252 0.89 3.71 3.49
CA ASP A 252 0.72 4.88 4.35
C ASP A 252 0.14 6.07 3.56
N GLU A 253 0.05 7.26 4.17
CA GLU A 253 -0.58 8.43 3.54
C GLU A 253 0.17 8.92 2.28
N ARG A 254 1.43 8.53 2.08
CA ARG A 254 2.22 8.88 0.89
C ARG A 254 1.79 8.09 -0.34
N LEU A 255 1.24 6.88 -0.16
CA LEU A 255 0.87 5.87 -1.16
C LEU A 255 2.04 5.33 -1.98
N THR A 256 3.06 6.13 -2.30
CA THR A 256 4.19 5.73 -3.15
C THR A 256 5.52 6.32 -2.69
N GLU A 257 6.59 5.68 -3.11
CA GLU A 257 7.98 6.18 -3.07
C GLU A 257 8.61 6.02 -4.45
N ARG A 258 9.25 7.06 -4.98
CA ARG A 258 9.89 7.00 -6.30
C ARG A 258 11.22 6.26 -6.23
N ILE A 259 11.36 5.25 -7.09
CA ILE A 259 12.61 4.48 -7.21
C ILE A 259 13.37 4.90 -8.47
N THR A 260 12.66 5.05 -9.61
CA THR A 260 13.22 5.56 -10.87
C THR A 260 12.24 6.55 -11.53
N ASP A 261 12.72 7.29 -12.54
CA ASP A 261 11.90 8.25 -13.29
C ASP A 261 10.99 7.60 -14.33
N ASP A 262 11.04 6.28 -14.48
CA ASP A 262 10.19 5.55 -15.42
C ASP A 262 8.71 5.69 -15.05
N VAL A 263 7.86 5.85 -16.07
CA VAL A 263 6.41 5.84 -15.95
C VAL A 263 5.88 4.60 -16.66
N VAL A 264 5.58 3.56 -15.90
CA VAL A 264 5.18 2.25 -16.43
C VAL A 264 3.66 2.06 -16.54
N SER A 265 2.89 3.05 -16.14
CA SER A 265 1.42 2.99 -16.07
C SER A 265 0.76 4.05 -16.95
N THR A 266 -0.57 3.94 -17.04
CA THR A 266 -1.40 4.94 -17.74
C THR A 266 -2.59 5.34 -16.88
N CYS A 267 -3.06 6.57 -17.07
CA CYS A 267 -4.28 7.05 -16.45
C CYS A 267 -5.47 6.13 -16.78
N MET A 268 -6.13 5.61 -15.77
CA MET A 268 -7.25 4.66 -15.94
C MET A 268 -8.48 5.33 -16.59
N GLN A 269 -8.56 6.68 -16.56
CA GLN A 269 -9.67 7.43 -17.13
C GLN A 269 -9.43 7.85 -18.58
N CYS A 270 -8.24 8.38 -18.93
CA CYS A 270 -7.98 8.87 -20.29
C CYS A 270 -6.94 8.07 -21.08
N GLY A 271 -6.14 7.22 -20.44
CA GLY A 271 -5.10 6.41 -21.08
C GLY A 271 -3.76 7.11 -21.26
N SER A 272 -3.60 8.38 -20.91
CA SER A 272 -2.30 9.07 -20.98
C SER A 272 -1.28 8.45 -20.01
N PRO A 273 0.03 8.46 -20.33
CA PRO A 273 1.06 8.01 -19.40
C PRO A 273 0.95 8.71 -18.06
N CYS A 274 0.95 7.96 -16.98
CA CYS A 274 0.77 8.48 -15.62
C CYS A 274 1.12 7.41 -14.59
N ASP A 275 1.72 7.83 -13.48
CA ASP A 275 2.00 6.98 -12.33
C ASP A 275 1.50 7.58 -11.00
N ARG A 276 0.69 8.64 -11.06
CA ARG A 276 0.01 9.21 -9.90
C ARG A 276 -1.11 8.29 -9.47
N ILE A 277 -0.95 7.66 -8.31
CA ILE A 277 -1.97 6.81 -7.70
C ILE A 277 -2.74 7.57 -6.61
N THR A 278 -4.04 7.40 -6.56
CA THR A 278 -4.92 8.10 -5.60
C THR A 278 -6.13 7.24 -5.25
N ASN A 279 -6.78 7.55 -4.14
CA ASN A 279 -8.10 7.02 -3.83
C ASN A 279 -9.18 7.98 -4.32
N CYS A 280 -10.29 7.44 -4.83
CA CYS A 280 -11.45 8.24 -5.17
C CYS A 280 -11.92 9.06 -3.95
N HIS A 281 -12.06 10.37 -4.11
CA HIS A 281 -12.44 11.28 -3.02
C HIS A 281 -13.91 11.13 -2.58
N GLU A 282 -14.78 10.44 -3.35
CA GLU A 282 -16.09 10.03 -2.84
C GLU A 282 -15.92 8.94 -1.77
N ALA A 283 -16.25 9.28 -0.52
CA ALA A 283 -15.90 8.50 0.68
C ALA A 283 -16.54 7.11 0.75
N THR A 284 -17.66 6.85 0.04
CA THR A 284 -18.26 5.52 -0.02
C THR A 284 -17.63 4.66 -1.12
N CYS A 285 -17.04 5.29 -2.12
CA CYS A 285 -16.31 4.64 -3.20
C CYS A 285 -14.90 4.26 -2.79
N ASN A 286 -14.06 5.26 -2.48
CA ASN A 286 -12.68 5.10 -2.03
C ASN A 286 -11.85 4.08 -2.85
N MET A 287 -12.14 3.93 -4.16
CA MET A 287 -11.41 3.03 -5.05
C MET A 287 -10.03 3.62 -5.36
N LEU A 288 -9.00 2.79 -5.30
CA LEU A 288 -7.66 3.14 -5.73
C LEU A 288 -7.59 3.14 -7.26
N LEU A 289 -6.98 4.19 -7.84
CA LEU A 289 -6.83 4.33 -9.29
C LEU A 289 -5.55 5.09 -9.64
N VAL A 290 -5.04 4.87 -10.85
CA VAL A 290 -4.03 5.71 -11.47
C VAL A 290 -4.75 6.83 -12.24
N GLN A 291 -4.44 8.09 -11.91
CA GLN A 291 -5.15 9.25 -12.42
C GLN A 291 -4.18 10.40 -12.73
N CYS A 292 -4.16 10.89 -13.97
CA CYS A 292 -3.36 12.05 -14.33
C CYS A 292 -3.98 13.35 -13.80
N ASP A 293 -3.19 14.43 -13.72
CA ASP A 293 -3.61 15.71 -13.14
C ASP A 293 -4.78 16.34 -13.91
N ALA A 294 -4.83 16.19 -15.24
CA ALA A 294 -5.96 16.66 -16.04
C ALA A 294 -7.26 15.96 -15.66
N CYS A 295 -7.24 14.64 -15.47
CA CYS A 295 -8.40 13.87 -15.01
C CYS A 295 -8.72 14.17 -13.53
N ALA A 296 -7.72 14.37 -12.69
CA ALA A 296 -7.92 14.78 -11.30
C ALA A 296 -8.68 16.10 -11.21
N THR A 297 -8.27 17.10 -11.98
CA THR A 297 -8.98 18.38 -12.09
C THR A 297 -10.39 18.20 -12.65
N LYS A 298 -10.54 17.46 -13.76
CA LYS A 298 -11.85 17.23 -14.42
C LYS A 298 -12.85 16.56 -13.49
N TYR A 299 -12.41 15.57 -12.70
CA TYR A 299 -13.29 14.74 -11.87
C TYR A 299 -13.15 15.02 -10.36
N ALA A 300 -12.47 16.10 -9.94
CA ALA A 300 -12.23 16.46 -8.53
C ALA A 300 -11.68 15.26 -7.72
N ASP A 301 -10.61 14.65 -8.23
CA ASP A 301 -9.98 13.44 -7.67
C ASP A 301 -10.94 12.24 -7.48
N CYS A 302 -12.05 12.21 -8.20
CA CYS A 302 -12.99 11.10 -8.20
C CYS A 302 -12.78 10.18 -9.40
N CYS A 303 -13.17 8.91 -9.24
CA CYS A 303 -12.98 7.91 -10.29
C CYS A 303 -13.98 8.04 -11.46
N SER A 304 -15.09 8.76 -11.29
CA SER A 304 -16.12 8.94 -12.33
C SER A 304 -16.97 10.21 -12.11
N PRO A 305 -17.73 10.67 -13.12
CA PRO A 305 -18.71 11.76 -12.99
C PRO A 305 -19.68 11.56 -11.83
N SER A 306 -20.22 10.36 -11.67
CA SER A 306 -21.13 10.01 -10.58
C SER A 306 -20.52 10.23 -9.20
N CYS A 307 -19.27 9.77 -8.98
CA CYS A 307 -18.57 10.00 -7.73
C CYS A 307 -18.26 11.48 -7.50
N ARG A 308 -17.88 12.22 -8.57
CA ARG A 308 -17.63 13.67 -8.52
C ARG A 308 -18.91 14.42 -8.10
N GLU A 309 -20.05 14.08 -8.66
CA GLU A 309 -21.30 14.74 -8.32
C GLU A 309 -21.61 14.65 -6.82
N ILE A 310 -21.47 13.47 -6.22
CA ILE A 310 -21.68 13.28 -4.78
C ILE A 310 -20.58 13.98 -3.95
N HIS A 311 -19.31 13.92 -4.39
CA HIS A 311 -18.21 14.54 -3.67
C HIS A 311 -18.36 16.06 -3.54
N LEU A 312 -18.91 16.73 -4.56
CA LEU A 312 -19.11 18.17 -4.59
C LEU A 312 -20.35 18.66 -3.84
N LEU A 313 -21.17 17.77 -3.29
CA LEU A 313 -22.32 18.17 -2.47
C LEU A 313 -21.89 18.71 -1.10
N PRO A 314 -22.70 19.54 -0.42
CA PRO A 314 -22.48 19.93 0.97
C PRO A 314 -22.27 18.70 1.87
N VAL A 315 -21.41 18.84 2.88
CA VAL A 315 -20.97 17.73 3.76
C VAL A 315 -22.16 17.03 4.44
N GLU A 316 -23.20 17.77 4.79
CA GLU A 316 -24.44 17.26 5.42
C GLU A 316 -25.20 16.35 4.45
N VAL A 317 -25.27 16.74 3.18
CA VAL A 317 -25.91 15.96 2.11
C VAL A 317 -25.11 14.70 1.83
N GLN A 318 -23.77 14.79 1.75
CA GLN A 318 -22.90 13.63 1.64
C GLN A 318 -23.08 12.66 2.82
N ARG A 319 -23.25 13.17 4.03
CA ARG A 319 -23.53 12.34 5.24
C ARG A 319 -24.87 11.63 5.14
N ALA A 320 -25.92 12.37 4.72
CA ALA A 320 -27.23 11.79 4.50
C ALA A 320 -27.22 10.73 3.39
N TRP A 321 -26.53 11.01 2.28
CA TRP A 321 -26.32 10.07 1.18
C TRP A 321 -25.66 8.76 1.63
N ARG A 322 -24.67 8.83 2.52
CA ARG A 322 -23.94 7.67 3.06
C ARG A 322 -24.77 6.84 4.04
N LYS A 323 -25.79 7.42 4.68
CA LYS A 323 -26.59 6.72 5.69
C LYS A 323 -27.30 5.52 5.10
N GLY A 324 -27.05 4.33 5.65
CA GLY A 324 -27.64 3.06 5.16
C GLY A 324 -26.95 2.45 3.93
N ARG A 325 -25.94 3.12 3.35
CA ARG A 325 -25.10 2.55 2.29
C ARG A 325 -23.87 1.89 2.91
N SER A 326 -23.53 0.68 2.46
CA SER A 326 -22.29 0.06 2.91
C SER A 326 -21.14 0.89 2.34
N THR A 327 -20.34 1.48 3.21
CA THR A 327 -19.02 1.96 2.81
C THR A 327 -18.23 0.77 2.30
N ARG A 328 -17.65 0.88 1.10
CA ARG A 328 -16.76 -0.17 0.60
C ARG A 328 -15.68 -0.42 1.64
N SER A 329 -15.43 -1.71 1.89
CA SER A 329 -14.50 -2.24 2.87
C SER A 329 -13.25 -1.35 3.07
N THR A 330 -12.75 -1.29 4.31
CA THR A 330 -11.44 -0.70 4.66
C THR A 330 -10.24 -1.39 3.95
N ARG A 331 -10.47 -2.44 3.16
CA ARG A 331 -9.46 -3.03 2.29
C ARG A 331 -9.29 -2.14 1.07
N THR A 332 -8.06 -1.87 0.70
CA THR A 332 -7.71 -1.22 -0.56
C THR A 332 -8.37 -2.00 -1.70
N LYS A 333 -9.26 -1.36 -2.42
CA LYS A 333 -9.85 -1.89 -3.64
C LYS A 333 -9.38 -1.03 -4.79
N ALA A 334 -8.64 -1.64 -5.70
CA ALA A 334 -8.20 -0.99 -6.92
C ALA A 334 -9.20 -1.19 -8.05
N ILE A 335 -9.18 -0.29 -9.01
CA ILE A 335 -9.85 -0.50 -10.29
C ILE A 335 -9.00 -1.50 -11.07
N THR A 336 -9.60 -2.62 -11.43
CA THR A 336 -8.95 -3.72 -12.16
C THR A 336 -9.34 -3.78 -13.64
N ASP A 337 -10.36 -3.02 -14.05
CA ASP A 337 -10.83 -2.90 -15.43
C ASP A 337 -10.85 -1.41 -15.86
N PRO A 338 -9.72 -0.87 -16.34
CA PRO A 338 -9.67 0.51 -16.84
C PRO A 338 -10.55 0.76 -18.07
N GLU A 339 -10.75 -0.24 -18.94
CA GLU A 339 -11.60 -0.10 -20.12
C GLU A 339 -13.07 -0.02 -19.75
N GLY A 340 -13.52 -0.87 -18.84
CA GLY A 340 -14.86 -0.78 -18.26
C GLY A 340 -15.10 0.53 -17.53
N LEU A 341 -14.07 1.05 -16.82
CA LEU A 341 -14.16 2.38 -16.22
C LEU A 341 -14.36 3.46 -17.28
N ARG A 342 -13.57 3.47 -18.35
CA ARG A 342 -13.66 4.46 -19.44
C ARG A 342 -15.03 4.40 -20.15
N ARG A 343 -15.54 3.19 -20.39
CA ARG A 343 -16.89 3.00 -20.94
C ARG A 343 -17.94 3.60 -20.02
N ARG A 344 -17.92 3.27 -18.73
CA ARG A 344 -18.84 3.82 -17.75
C ARG A 344 -18.77 5.35 -17.67
N ILE A 345 -17.57 5.92 -17.71
CA ILE A 345 -17.39 7.39 -17.68
C ILE A 345 -18.10 8.03 -18.88
N ARG A 346 -17.95 7.48 -20.10
CA ARG A 346 -18.63 8.02 -21.28
C ARG A 346 -20.17 7.95 -21.13
N GLU A 347 -20.69 6.83 -20.68
CA GLU A 347 -22.13 6.65 -20.43
C GLU A 347 -22.63 7.64 -19.37
N GLU A 348 -21.90 7.84 -18.28
CA GLU A 348 -22.25 8.80 -17.23
C GLU A 348 -22.19 10.26 -17.75
N GLU A 349 -21.20 10.62 -18.60
CA GLU A 349 -21.11 11.95 -19.21
C GLU A 349 -22.27 12.24 -20.18
N GLU A 350 -22.66 11.26 -20.99
CA GLU A 350 -23.83 11.36 -21.88
C GLU A 350 -25.12 11.55 -21.06
N LEU A 351 -25.32 10.76 -20.01
CA LEU A 351 -26.48 10.89 -19.13
C LEU A 351 -26.49 12.24 -18.40
N LEU A 352 -25.35 12.73 -17.97
CA LEU A 352 -25.22 14.03 -17.31
C LEU A 352 -25.56 15.17 -18.27
N ALA A 353 -25.13 15.08 -19.53
CA ALA A 353 -25.48 16.06 -20.57
C ALA A 353 -26.96 16.08 -20.87
N LEU A 354 -27.63 14.94 -20.84
CA LEU A 354 -29.10 14.82 -21.10
C LEU A 354 -29.97 15.28 -19.92
N ASN A 355 -29.57 14.90 -18.70
CA ASN A 355 -30.41 15.03 -17.51
C ASN A 355 -29.96 16.13 -16.53
N GLY A 356 -28.76 16.71 -16.73
CA GLY A 356 -28.16 17.68 -15.82
C GLY A 356 -27.68 17.11 -14.48
N THR A 357 -28.00 15.83 -14.17
CA THR A 357 -27.60 15.14 -12.94
C THR A 357 -27.66 13.63 -13.11
N LEU A 358 -26.76 12.91 -12.42
CA LEU A 358 -26.78 11.45 -12.29
C LEU A 358 -27.48 10.99 -10.99
N HIS A 359 -27.74 11.92 -10.08
CA HIS A 359 -28.35 11.66 -8.79
C HIS A 359 -29.56 12.57 -8.53
N PRO A 360 -30.72 12.36 -9.18
CA PRO A 360 -31.89 13.22 -9.04
C PRO A 360 -32.36 13.42 -7.59
N SER A 361 -32.16 12.42 -6.72
CA SER A 361 -32.55 12.49 -5.30
C SER A 361 -31.78 13.53 -4.47
N VAL A 362 -30.68 14.06 -4.98
CA VAL A 362 -29.84 15.09 -4.32
C VAL A 362 -29.63 16.33 -5.19
N ALA A 363 -30.25 16.39 -6.37
CA ALA A 363 -30.07 17.48 -7.33
C ALA A 363 -30.46 18.86 -6.75
N GLY A 364 -31.49 18.92 -5.90
CA GLY A 364 -31.93 20.14 -5.23
C GLY A 364 -31.05 20.61 -4.07
N ALA A 365 -30.02 19.85 -3.68
CA ALA A 365 -29.15 20.18 -2.56
C ALA A 365 -27.84 20.90 -2.98
N ARG A 366 -27.69 21.25 -4.27
CA ARG A 366 -26.59 22.08 -4.77
C ARG A 366 -26.89 23.53 -4.33
N GLY A 367 -26.09 24.06 -3.40
CA GLY A 367 -26.17 25.48 -3.04
C GLY A 367 -25.85 26.38 -4.24
N GLU A 368 -26.53 27.53 -4.30
CA GLU A 368 -26.21 28.61 -5.26
C GLU A 368 -24.76 29.08 -4.96
N GLY A 369 -23.80 28.68 -5.82
CA GLY A 369 -22.39 29.09 -5.67
C GLY A 369 -21.33 28.04 -6.07
N GLY A 370 -21.72 26.98 -6.77
CA GLY A 370 -20.71 26.09 -7.39
C GLY A 370 -20.04 26.78 -8.59
N PRO A 371 -18.74 26.52 -8.87
CA PRO A 371 -18.07 27.16 -10.01
C PRO A 371 -18.80 26.84 -11.30
N GLU A 372 -19.16 27.87 -12.05
CA GLU A 372 -19.66 27.78 -13.41
C GLU A 372 -18.71 26.93 -14.26
N LEU A 373 -19.28 26.01 -15.02
CA LEU A 373 -18.56 25.24 -16.04
C LEU A 373 -18.11 26.24 -17.16
N THR A 374 -16.97 26.88 -16.97
CA THR A 374 -16.33 27.58 -18.09
C THR A 374 -15.83 26.54 -19.08
N GLU A 375 -16.39 26.60 -20.27
CA GLU A 375 -15.94 25.89 -21.47
C GLU A 375 -14.43 26.02 -21.62
N VAL A 376 -13.72 24.88 -21.49
CA VAL A 376 -12.34 24.80 -21.93
C VAL A 376 -12.35 24.68 -23.44
N ILE A 377 -12.26 25.85 -24.10
CA ILE A 377 -12.01 25.92 -25.54
C ILE A 377 -10.67 25.26 -25.82
N HIS A 378 -10.68 24.22 -26.63
CA HIS A 378 -9.48 23.63 -27.20
C HIS A 378 -8.79 24.66 -28.11
N PRO A 379 -7.52 24.98 -27.98
CA PRO A 379 -6.81 25.66 -29.02
C PRO A 379 -6.56 24.67 -30.17
N THR A 380 -7.19 24.95 -31.30
CA THR A 380 -6.82 24.40 -32.60
C THR A 380 -5.51 25.04 -33.03
N SER A 381 -4.48 24.28 -33.24
CA SER A 381 -3.46 24.22 -34.28
C SER A 381 -2.20 23.50 -33.85
#